data_97d5cd9bf712d4b813fab9023a8d8e5a
#
_entry.id   97d5cd9bf712d4b813fab9023a8d8e5a
#
_cell.length_a   1.000
_cell.length_b   1.000
_cell.length_c   1.000
_cell.angle_alpha   90.00
_cell.angle_beta   90.00
_cell.angle_gamma   90.00
#
_symmetry.space_group_name_H-M   'P 1'
#
loop_
_entity.id
_entity.type
_entity.pdbx_description
1 polymer ?
#
loop_
_entity_poly.entity_id
_entity_poly.type
_entity_poly.pdbx_seq_one_letter_code
_entity_poly.pdbx_strand_id
1 'polypeptide(L)'
;MFNNKNILVTGGTGSFGNLFVETILNKFKPKKLIIFSRDELKQSQMAQKFSSDKYKCMRYFVGDVRDLDRLTLAMQGVDYVIHAAALKQVNIAEYNPMECINTNIGGAENVVKAALSANVLKVIALSTDKASDPINLYGATKLTSDKIFISANN
;
A
#
# COMPACT_ATOMS: atom_id res chain seq x y z
N MET A 1 -11.86 -6.77 -14.14
CA MET A 1 -10.65 -6.01 -13.86
C MET A 1 -9.60 -6.84 -13.11
N PHE A 2 -9.90 -7.43 -11.94
CA PHE A 2 -8.93 -8.14 -11.09
C PHE A 2 -8.77 -9.65 -11.36
N ASN A 3 -9.59 -10.25 -12.21
CA ASN A 3 -9.48 -11.67 -12.54
C ASN A 3 -8.14 -11.96 -13.24
N ASN A 4 -7.48 -13.01 -12.81
CA ASN A 4 -6.18 -13.48 -13.32
C ASN A 4 -5.05 -12.41 -13.27
N LYS A 5 -5.12 -11.48 -12.30
CA LYS A 5 -4.17 -10.39 -12.11
C LYS A 5 -3.37 -10.57 -10.82
N ASN A 6 -2.15 -10.08 -10.83
CA ASN A 6 -1.29 -9.98 -9.65
C ASN A 6 -1.49 -8.60 -9.01
N ILE A 7 -1.95 -8.58 -7.77
CA ILE A 7 -2.30 -7.35 -7.05
C ILE A 7 -1.44 -7.27 -5.80
N LEU A 8 -0.82 -6.11 -5.56
CA LEU A 8 -0.11 -5.82 -4.32
C LEU A 8 -0.82 -4.72 -3.53
N VAL A 9 -0.97 -4.93 -2.22
CA VAL A 9 -1.61 -3.97 -1.31
C VAL A 9 -0.61 -3.58 -0.23
N THR A 10 -0.11 -2.35 -0.28
CA THR A 10 0.71 -1.80 0.81
C THR A 10 -0.20 -1.37 1.97
N GLY A 11 0.26 -1.56 3.22
CA GLY A 11 -0.60 -1.31 4.37
C GLY A 11 -1.81 -2.26 4.44
N GLY A 12 -1.73 -3.40 3.77
CA GLY A 12 -2.84 -4.33 3.57
C GLY A 12 -3.41 -4.96 4.83
N THR A 13 -2.73 -4.89 5.97
CA THR A 13 -3.22 -5.38 7.27
C THR A 13 -4.08 -4.38 8.03
N GLY A 14 -4.24 -3.15 7.50
CA GLY A 14 -5.14 -2.14 8.05
C GLY A 14 -6.62 -2.44 7.79
N SER A 15 -7.51 -1.58 8.33
CA SER A 15 -8.98 -1.74 8.16
C SER A 15 -9.40 -1.77 6.68
N PHE A 16 -8.88 -0.84 5.88
CA PHE A 16 -9.14 -0.82 4.44
C PHE A 16 -8.63 -2.10 3.77
N GLY A 17 -7.36 -2.51 4.06
CA GLY A 17 -6.77 -3.69 3.44
C GLY A 17 -7.53 -4.98 3.74
N ASN A 18 -8.01 -5.16 4.97
CA ASN A 18 -8.85 -6.29 5.34
C ASN A 18 -10.15 -6.35 4.52
N LEU A 19 -10.86 -5.22 4.43
CA LEU A 19 -12.11 -5.14 3.65
C LEU A 19 -11.83 -5.32 2.15
N PHE A 20 -10.76 -4.72 1.63
CA PHE A 20 -10.36 -4.87 0.23
C PHE A 20 -10.07 -6.33 -0.12
N VAL A 21 -9.25 -7.01 0.70
CA VAL A 21 -8.93 -8.44 0.50
C VAL A 21 -10.18 -9.30 0.52
N GLU A 22 -11.05 -9.13 1.50
CA GLU A 22 -12.32 -9.86 1.58
C GLU A 22 -13.19 -9.62 0.33
N THR A 23 -13.28 -8.38 -0.12
CA THR A 23 -14.04 -8.01 -1.32
C THR A 23 -13.45 -8.64 -2.58
N ILE A 24 -12.12 -8.60 -2.73
CA ILE A 24 -11.44 -9.19 -3.90
C ILE A 24 -11.63 -10.70 -3.93
N LEU A 25 -11.43 -11.38 -2.80
CA LEU A 25 -11.59 -12.84 -2.72
C LEU A 25 -13.03 -13.31 -2.96
N ASN A 26 -14.02 -12.49 -2.58
CA ASN A 26 -15.43 -12.83 -2.79
C ASN A 26 -15.92 -12.54 -4.21
N LYS A 27 -15.41 -11.47 -4.86
CA LYS A 27 -15.95 -10.99 -6.15
C LYS A 27 -15.07 -11.34 -7.35
N PHE A 28 -13.80 -11.67 -7.13
CA PHE A 28 -12.82 -11.87 -8.20
C PHE A 28 -11.94 -13.11 -7.95
N LYS A 29 -11.23 -13.52 -8.99
CA LYS A 29 -10.25 -14.63 -8.93
C LYS A 29 -8.87 -14.09 -9.32
N PRO A 30 -8.16 -13.38 -8.42
CA PRO A 30 -6.82 -12.89 -8.71
C PRO A 30 -5.84 -14.07 -8.86
N LYS A 31 -4.79 -13.88 -9.67
CA LYS A 31 -3.70 -14.85 -9.79
C LYS A 31 -2.82 -14.81 -8.52
N LYS A 32 -2.50 -13.59 -8.04
CA LYS A 32 -1.85 -13.36 -6.75
C LYS A 32 -2.46 -12.14 -6.08
N LEU A 33 -2.62 -12.20 -4.77
CA LEU A 33 -3.00 -11.08 -3.91
C LEU A 33 -1.95 -10.98 -2.80
N ILE A 34 -1.08 -9.98 -2.93
CA ILE A 34 0.12 -9.80 -2.12
C ILE A 34 -0.17 -8.72 -1.07
N ILE A 35 -0.02 -9.08 0.20
CA ILE A 35 -0.12 -8.17 1.33
C ILE A 35 1.28 -7.74 1.72
N PHE A 36 1.53 -6.43 1.66
CA PHE A 36 2.80 -5.82 2.02
C PHE A 36 2.60 -4.89 3.22
N SER A 37 3.18 -5.22 4.36
CA SER A 37 3.10 -4.41 5.59
C SER A 37 4.26 -4.69 6.53
N ARG A 38 4.51 -3.77 7.46
CA ARG A 38 5.59 -3.88 8.46
C ARG A 38 5.23 -4.80 9.64
N ASP A 39 3.95 -4.88 9.96
CA ASP A 39 3.43 -5.49 11.17
C ASP A 39 3.26 -7.00 10.97
N GLU A 40 4.24 -7.76 11.45
CA GLU A 40 4.27 -9.22 11.39
C GLU A 40 3.07 -9.85 12.11
N LEU A 41 2.72 -9.32 13.28
CA LEU A 41 1.61 -9.87 14.08
C LEU A 41 0.28 -9.72 13.33
N LYS A 42 0.01 -8.54 12.77
CA LYS A 42 -1.20 -8.32 11.97
C LYS A 42 -1.21 -9.15 10.69
N GLN A 43 -0.05 -9.39 10.07
CA GLN A 43 0.04 -10.31 8.93
C GLN A 43 -0.30 -11.74 9.35
N SER A 44 0.22 -12.22 10.47
CA SER A 44 -0.10 -13.54 11.02
C SER A 44 -1.60 -13.70 11.31
N GLN A 45 -2.21 -12.71 11.96
CA GLN A 45 -3.65 -12.69 12.22
C GLN A 45 -4.47 -12.70 10.92
N MET A 46 -4.06 -11.91 9.93
CA MET A 46 -4.71 -11.89 8.63
C MET A 46 -4.56 -13.22 7.88
N ALA A 47 -3.40 -13.87 7.99
CA ALA A 47 -3.14 -15.17 7.37
C ALA A 47 -3.98 -16.30 8.00
N GLN A 48 -4.39 -16.19 9.27
CA GLN A 48 -5.36 -17.09 9.86
C GLN A 48 -6.75 -16.95 9.23
N LYS A 49 -7.19 -15.71 8.96
CA LYS A 49 -8.49 -15.42 8.31
C LYS A 49 -8.47 -15.76 6.81
N PHE A 50 -7.40 -15.40 6.11
CA PHE A 50 -7.23 -15.55 4.66
C PHE A 50 -5.98 -16.39 4.35
N SER A 51 -5.97 -17.64 4.82
CA SER A 51 -4.80 -18.50 4.66
C SER A 51 -4.50 -18.82 3.19
N SER A 52 -3.23 -18.99 2.86
CA SER A 52 -2.78 -19.42 1.54
C SER A 52 -3.22 -20.87 1.20
N ASP A 53 -3.58 -21.66 2.20
CA ASP A 53 -4.13 -23.00 1.99
C ASP A 53 -5.55 -22.96 1.45
N LYS A 54 -6.37 -22.08 2.00
CA LYS A 54 -7.75 -21.83 1.55
C LYS A 54 -7.79 -20.98 0.28
N TYR A 55 -6.98 -19.93 0.24
CA TYR A 55 -6.92 -18.97 -0.86
C TYR A 55 -5.53 -19.02 -1.52
N LYS A 56 -5.33 -19.89 -2.47
CA LYS A 56 -4.03 -20.16 -3.13
C LYS A 56 -3.36 -18.93 -3.75
N CYS A 57 -4.13 -17.86 -3.98
CA CYS A 57 -3.61 -16.59 -4.50
C CYS A 57 -2.94 -15.71 -3.43
N MET A 58 -3.19 -15.95 -2.12
CA MET A 58 -2.66 -15.09 -1.05
C MET A 58 -1.16 -15.22 -0.90
N ARG A 59 -0.49 -14.07 -0.73
CA ARG A 59 0.93 -13.96 -0.40
C ARG A 59 1.13 -12.89 0.65
N TYR A 60 2.02 -13.14 1.61
CA TYR A 60 2.31 -12.25 2.73
C TYR A 60 3.78 -11.85 2.69
N PHE A 61 4.03 -10.55 2.49
CA PHE A 61 5.37 -9.97 2.44
C PHE A 61 5.53 -8.98 3.59
N VAL A 62 6.40 -9.31 4.54
CA VAL A 62 6.84 -8.34 5.55
C VAL A 62 7.79 -7.35 4.89
N GLY A 63 7.49 -6.06 5.01
CA GLY A 63 8.33 -4.99 4.47
C GLY A 63 7.78 -3.61 4.79
N ASP A 64 8.66 -2.61 4.69
CA ASP A 64 8.37 -1.20 4.89
C ASP A 64 8.37 -0.48 3.54
N VAL A 65 7.42 0.43 3.31
CA VAL A 65 7.38 1.25 2.08
C VAL A 65 8.58 2.21 1.96
N ARG A 66 9.31 2.43 3.06
CA ARG A 66 10.56 3.20 3.06
C ARG A 66 11.75 2.43 2.46
N ASP A 67 11.62 1.12 2.34
CA ASP A 67 12.63 0.23 1.75
C ASP A 67 12.31 0.00 0.27
N LEU A 68 13.03 0.75 -0.59
CA LEU A 68 12.84 0.68 -2.05
C LEU A 68 13.20 -0.70 -2.62
N ASP A 69 14.28 -1.31 -2.14
CA ASP A 69 14.74 -2.61 -2.65
C ASP A 69 13.72 -3.70 -2.34
N ARG A 70 13.18 -3.68 -1.10
CA ARG A 70 12.14 -4.61 -0.67
C ARG A 70 10.83 -4.43 -1.45
N LEU A 71 10.44 -3.16 -1.73
CA LEU A 71 9.28 -2.86 -2.58
C LEU A 71 9.49 -3.34 -4.02
N THR A 72 10.65 -3.08 -4.59
CA THR A 72 10.99 -3.49 -5.97
C THR A 72 10.92 -5.01 -6.10
N LEU A 73 11.47 -5.74 -5.13
CA LEU A 73 11.34 -7.20 -5.09
C LEU A 73 9.88 -7.65 -5.00
N ALA A 74 9.09 -7.04 -4.12
CA ALA A 74 7.69 -7.40 -3.91
C ALA A 74 6.80 -7.10 -5.14
N MET A 75 7.17 -6.10 -5.95
CA MET A 75 6.43 -5.69 -7.14
C MET A 75 6.77 -6.49 -8.41
N GLN A 76 7.70 -7.43 -8.36
CA GLN A 76 8.04 -8.26 -9.51
C GLN A 76 6.83 -8.99 -10.09
N GLY A 77 6.46 -8.67 -11.34
CA GLY A 77 5.32 -9.25 -12.03
C GLY A 77 3.95 -8.86 -11.48
N VAL A 78 3.86 -7.76 -10.72
CA VAL A 78 2.60 -7.19 -10.24
C VAL A 78 1.92 -6.38 -11.34
N ASP A 79 0.62 -6.59 -11.55
CA ASP A 79 -0.19 -5.80 -12.49
C ASP A 79 -0.75 -4.54 -11.85
N TYR A 80 -1.23 -4.62 -10.61
CA TYR A 80 -1.90 -3.51 -9.90
C TYR A 80 -1.37 -3.33 -8.50
N VAL A 81 -1.14 -2.09 -8.11
CA VAL A 81 -0.76 -1.72 -6.74
C VAL A 81 -1.86 -0.87 -6.11
N ILE A 82 -2.27 -1.24 -4.90
CA ILE A 82 -3.14 -0.44 -4.03
C ILE A 82 -2.28 0.07 -2.89
N HIS A 83 -1.99 1.36 -2.89
CA HIS A 83 -1.16 1.97 -1.86
C HIS A 83 -2.01 2.54 -0.73
N ALA A 84 -2.06 1.81 0.40
CA ALA A 84 -2.80 2.20 1.59
C ALA A 84 -1.91 2.38 2.84
N ALA A 85 -0.58 2.21 2.70
CA ALA A 85 0.36 2.43 3.78
C ALA A 85 0.53 3.94 4.04
N ALA A 86 0.27 4.36 5.28
CA ALA A 86 0.51 5.73 5.74
C ALA A 86 0.57 5.78 7.27
N LEU A 87 1.27 6.77 7.82
CA LEU A 87 1.05 7.26 9.17
C LEU A 87 -0.11 8.26 9.11
N LYS A 88 -1.20 8.02 9.86
CA LYS A 88 -2.46 8.76 9.75
C LYS A 88 -2.99 9.36 11.05
N GLN A 89 -2.36 9.05 12.17
CA GLN A 89 -2.71 9.63 13.47
C GLN A 89 -2.10 11.03 13.56
N VAL A 90 -2.93 12.08 13.57
CA VAL A 90 -2.48 13.48 13.52
C VAL A 90 -1.51 13.78 14.67
N ASN A 91 -1.90 13.50 15.92
CA ASN A 91 -1.05 13.77 17.08
C ASN A 91 0.30 13.02 17.03
N ILE A 92 0.30 11.79 16.51
CA ILE A 92 1.53 11.00 16.34
C ILE A 92 2.42 11.62 15.25
N ALA A 93 1.81 12.07 14.16
CA ALA A 93 2.52 12.73 13.07
C ALA A 93 3.17 14.04 13.51
N GLU A 94 2.45 14.88 14.26
CA GLU A 94 2.97 16.14 14.80
C GLU A 94 4.15 15.90 15.76
N TYR A 95 4.07 14.86 16.59
CA TYR A 95 5.14 14.49 17.52
C TYR A 95 6.35 13.83 16.84
N ASN A 96 6.14 13.14 15.71
CA ASN A 96 7.17 12.41 14.96
C ASN A 96 7.20 12.86 13.49
N PRO A 97 7.54 14.12 13.19
CA PRO A 97 7.38 14.69 11.86
C PRO A 97 8.19 13.95 10.80
N MET A 98 9.43 13.59 11.07
CA MET A 98 10.29 12.90 10.10
C MET A 98 9.80 11.49 9.79
N GLU A 99 9.24 10.77 10.78
CA GLU A 99 8.65 9.44 10.54
C GLU A 99 7.40 9.55 9.64
N CYS A 100 6.60 10.61 9.82
CA CYS A 100 5.46 10.89 8.97
C CYS A 100 5.90 11.22 7.53
N ILE A 101 6.86 12.12 7.37
CA ILE A 101 7.43 12.51 6.07
C ILE A 101 8.04 11.30 5.36
N ASN A 102 8.91 10.56 6.03
CA ASN A 102 9.60 9.40 5.46
C ASN A 102 8.62 8.31 5.03
N THR A 103 7.54 8.11 5.79
CA THR A 103 6.53 7.09 5.46
C THR A 103 5.58 7.56 4.36
N ASN A 104 5.02 8.77 4.49
CA ASN A 104 3.94 9.22 3.61
C ASN A 104 4.46 9.80 2.30
N ILE A 105 5.60 10.51 2.33
CA ILE A 105 6.22 11.14 1.16
C ILE A 105 7.27 10.20 0.56
N GLY A 106 8.29 9.84 1.33
CA GLY A 106 9.35 8.93 0.88
C GLY A 106 8.79 7.56 0.46
N GLY A 107 7.84 7.02 1.24
CA GLY A 107 7.13 5.79 0.88
C GLY A 107 6.33 5.90 -0.42
N ALA A 108 5.67 7.04 -0.68
CA ALA A 108 4.97 7.28 -1.94
C ALA A 108 5.95 7.33 -3.13
N GLU A 109 7.07 8.05 -2.98
CA GLU A 109 8.13 8.11 -4.00
C GLU A 109 8.69 6.71 -4.31
N ASN A 110 8.98 5.92 -3.28
CA ASN A 110 9.47 4.55 -3.44
C ASN A 110 8.46 3.65 -4.15
N VAL A 111 7.17 3.78 -3.83
CA VAL A 111 6.10 3.03 -4.52
C VAL A 111 6.07 3.38 -6.01
N VAL A 112 6.20 4.66 -6.36
CA VAL A 112 6.28 5.10 -7.77
C VAL A 112 7.52 4.52 -8.45
N LYS A 113 8.70 4.65 -7.85
CA LYS A 113 9.97 4.12 -8.40
C LYS A 113 9.90 2.60 -8.62
N ALA A 114 9.43 1.85 -7.63
CA ALA A 114 9.28 0.40 -7.71
C ALA A 114 8.24 -0.02 -8.76
N ALA A 115 7.12 0.71 -8.85
CA ALA A 115 6.07 0.42 -9.82
C ALA A 115 6.54 0.66 -11.27
N LEU A 116 7.26 1.75 -11.52
CA LEU A 116 7.86 2.03 -12.83
C LEU A 116 8.89 0.97 -13.22
N SER A 117 9.80 0.62 -12.28
CA SER A 117 10.81 -0.42 -12.50
C SER A 117 10.22 -1.79 -12.78
N ALA A 118 9.09 -2.14 -12.16
CA ALA A 118 8.39 -3.42 -12.34
C ALA A 118 7.37 -3.40 -13.48
N ASN A 119 7.22 -2.31 -14.22
CA ASN A 119 6.22 -2.13 -15.28
C ASN A 119 4.78 -2.41 -14.79
N VAL A 120 4.44 -1.93 -13.59
CA VAL A 120 3.09 -2.04 -13.02
C VAL A 120 2.11 -1.27 -13.91
N LEU A 121 0.99 -1.90 -14.26
CA LEU A 121 -0.01 -1.32 -15.16
C LEU A 121 -0.75 -0.12 -14.54
N LYS A 122 -1.02 -0.18 -13.23
CA LYS A 122 -1.74 0.89 -12.52
C LYS A 122 -1.44 0.86 -11.03
N VAL A 123 -1.23 2.07 -10.48
CA VAL A 123 -1.17 2.32 -9.04
C VAL A 123 -2.40 3.12 -8.62
N ILE A 124 -3.07 2.70 -7.55
CA ILE A 124 -4.16 3.43 -6.91
C ILE A 124 -3.70 3.76 -5.50
N ALA A 125 -3.47 5.04 -5.22
CA ALA A 125 -3.10 5.51 -3.89
C ALA A 125 -4.32 6.07 -3.15
N LEU A 126 -4.47 5.68 -1.88
CA LEU A 126 -5.53 6.22 -1.04
C LEU A 126 -5.16 7.63 -0.58
N SER A 127 -6.08 8.56 -0.73
CA SER A 127 -5.98 9.91 -0.19
C SER A 127 -6.90 10.12 1.02
N THR A 128 -7.09 11.36 1.43
CA THR A 128 -7.89 11.80 2.57
C THR A 128 -8.46 13.19 2.33
N ASP A 129 -9.60 13.49 2.94
CA ASP A 129 -10.15 14.85 2.99
C ASP A 129 -9.18 15.89 3.57
N LYS A 130 -8.31 15.47 4.50
CA LYS A 130 -7.28 16.31 5.12
C LYS A 130 -6.16 16.76 4.18
N ALA A 131 -6.08 16.20 2.98
CA ALA A 131 -5.16 16.65 1.92
C ALA A 131 -5.70 17.89 1.16
N SER A 132 -6.99 18.19 1.31
CA SER A 132 -7.61 19.40 0.78
C SER A 132 -7.51 20.48 1.83
N ASP A 133 -6.74 21.54 1.58
CA ASP A 133 -6.46 22.63 2.52
C ASP A 133 -5.89 22.13 3.88
N PRO A 134 -4.67 21.57 3.90
CA PRO A 134 -4.14 20.88 5.06
C PRO A 134 -3.76 21.82 6.19
N ILE A 135 -4.35 21.63 7.37
CA ILE A 135 -4.06 22.39 8.60
C ILE A 135 -3.14 21.63 9.56
N ASN A 136 -2.63 20.47 9.18
CA ASN A 136 -1.74 19.63 9.98
C ASN A 136 -0.75 18.87 9.11
N LEU A 137 0.31 18.35 9.72
CA LEU A 137 1.38 17.65 9.02
C LEU A 137 0.87 16.42 8.25
N TYR A 138 -0.03 15.63 8.85
CA TYR A 138 -0.60 14.48 8.15
C TYR A 138 -1.26 14.88 6.83
N GLY A 139 -2.13 15.91 6.86
CA GLY A 139 -2.77 16.43 5.65
C GLY A 139 -1.76 16.94 4.62
N ALA A 140 -0.76 17.73 5.06
CA ALA A 140 0.31 18.24 4.19
C ALA A 140 1.11 17.11 3.53
N THR A 141 1.47 16.07 4.29
CA THR A 141 2.19 14.90 3.72
C THR A 141 1.32 14.11 2.73
N LYS A 142 0.01 14.03 2.96
CA LYS A 142 -0.91 13.36 2.04
C LYS A 142 -1.13 14.16 0.76
N LEU A 143 -1.24 15.50 0.85
CA LEU A 143 -1.27 16.37 -0.34
C LEU A 143 -0.01 16.18 -1.18
N THR A 144 1.16 16.16 -0.55
CA THR A 144 2.44 15.93 -1.25
C THR A 144 2.47 14.55 -1.91
N SER A 145 2.05 13.51 -1.19
CA SER A 145 1.93 12.15 -1.73
C SER A 145 1.02 12.10 -2.96
N ASP A 146 -0.15 12.76 -2.93
CA ASP A 146 -1.07 12.82 -4.06
C ASP A 146 -0.41 13.49 -5.28
N LYS A 147 0.35 14.57 -5.07
CA LYS A 147 1.11 15.23 -6.15
C LYS A 147 2.19 14.32 -6.75
N ILE A 148 2.89 13.51 -5.92
CA ILE A 148 3.87 12.52 -6.38
C ILE A 148 3.20 11.49 -7.31
N PHE A 149 2.06 10.92 -6.90
CA PHE A 149 1.35 9.93 -7.73
C PHE A 149 0.77 10.55 -9.02
N ILE A 150 0.27 11.79 -8.95
CA ILE A 150 -0.24 12.49 -10.14
C ILE A 150 0.89 12.75 -11.12
N SER A 151 2.03 13.26 -10.65
CA SER A 151 3.19 13.57 -11.50
C SER A 151 3.81 12.33 -12.16
N ALA A 152 3.64 11.16 -11.58
CA ALA A 152 4.14 9.91 -12.13
C ALA A 152 3.41 9.45 -13.42
N ASN A 153 2.34 10.14 -13.84
CA ASN A 153 1.66 9.88 -15.11
C ASN A 153 2.30 10.65 -16.30
N ASN A 154 3.24 11.55 -16.04
CA ASN A 154 3.94 12.34 -17.06
C ASN A 154 5.23 11.64 -17.49
#